data_78b1a09a816e3f0f358f3b7c2f800193
#
_entry.id   78b1a09a816e3f0f358f3b7c2f800193
#
_cell.length_a   1.000
_cell.length_b   1.000
_cell.length_c   1.000
_cell.angle_alpha   90.00
_cell.angle_beta   90.00
_cell.angle_gamma   90.00
#
_symmetry.space_group_name_H-M   'P 1'
#
loop_
_entity.id
_entity.type
_entity.pdbx_description
1 polymer ?
#
loop_
_entity_poly.entity_id
_entity_poly.type
_entity_poly.pdbx_seq_one_letter_code
_entity_poly.pdbx_strand_id
1 'polypeptide(L)'
;YAGQQHHITKLNMVKMSQELRCSTGIGEFDRVLGGGLVTGSVVLIGGDPGIGKSTLLLQTATHIAKNQSVLYITGEESLSQVAMRAKRLGLPLDRLDVMAETKVERICEILAEQKTSMVILDSIQTLYTEAIPAASGSTSQIKESAAILTRLAKQRGMSLLIVGHVTKDGVLAGPRVLEHMVDCVLYFEGQSDLQYRMMRAVKNRFGAVNELSVFEMTDQGLREVINPATIFLDRYGEAVAGSVVMVSRNGVRPFLVEVQALVSETKTTPRQLILGLEHNRLTLLLTIMKEQANVDILEHNVYVNIVGGLKITETASDLAVLLACVSSLKNQPLPHDMAVFGEVGLSGEIRSVPNAQERIKEAQKNGFKTV
;
A
#
# COMPACT_ATOMS: atom_id res chain seq x y z
N TYR A 1 6.59 -25.02 19.43
CA TYR A 1 7.72 -24.83 20.38
C TYR A 1 8.09 -26.13 21.14
N ALA A 2 7.75 -27.30 20.64
CA ALA A 2 8.21 -28.55 21.20
C ALA A 2 9.55 -28.93 20.54
N GLY A 3 10.67 -28.72 21.25
CA GLY A 3 11.97 -29.21 20.79
C GLY A 3 13.19 -28.33 21.02
N GLN A 4 13.03 -27.05 21.35
CA GLN A 4 14.17 -26.25 21.84
C GLN A 4 14.18 -26.26 23.37
N GLN A 5 15.28 -26.68 23.96
CA GLN A 5 15.54 -26.50 25.39
C GLN A 5 15.38 -25.00 25.69
N HIS A 6 14.41 -24.65 26.55
CA HIS A 6 14.17 -23.26 26.94
C HIS A 6 15.31 -22.83 27.89
N HIS A 7 16.38 -22.30 27.32
CA HIS A 7 17.44 -21.67 28.10
C HIS A 7 17.10 -20.20 28.32
N ILE A 8 16.98 -19.80 29.58
CA ILE A 8 16.95 -18.38 29.92
C ILE A 8 18.32 -17.82 29.61
N THR A 9 18.40 -16.91 28.65
CA THR A 9 19.67 -16.29 28.19
C THR A 9 19.61 -14.80 28.49
N LYS A 10 20.70 -14.25 29.04
CA LYS A 10 20.81 -12.81 29.23
C LYS A 10 20.88 -12.12 27.88
N LEU A 11 20.23 -10.96 27.74
CA LEU A 11 20.11 -10.23 26.46
C LEU A 11 21.49 -9.91 25.82
N ASN A 12 22.50 -9.60 26.62
CA ASN A 12 23.87 -9.35 26.17
C ASN A 12 24.59 -10.58 25.62
N MET A 13 24.08 -11.78 25.86
CA MET A 13 24.59 -13.06 25.33
C MET A 13 23.89 -13.48 24.04
N VAL A 14 22.82 -12.80 23.67
CA VAL A 14 22.11 -13.06 22.41
C VAL A 14 22.96 -12.54 21.27
N LYS A 15 23.47 -13.43 20.43
CA LYS A 15 24.18 -13.04 19.22
C LYS A 15 23.19 -12.30 18.30
N MET A 16 23.43 -11.03 18.04
CA MET A 16 22.71 -10.30 17.00
C MET A 16 23.12 -10.91 15.65
N SER A 17 22.26 -11.74 15.09
CA SER A 17 22.38 -12.11 13.68
C SER A 17 21.96 -10.90 12.84
N GLN A 18 22.78 -10.49 11.89
CA GLN A 18 22.34 -9.54 10.87
C GLN A 18 21.11 -10.13 10.18
N GLU A 19 20.05 -9.33 10.07
CA GLU A 19 18.87 -9.72 9.29
C GLU A 19 19.28 -9.92 7.84
N LEU A 20 19.31 -11.18 7.41
CA LEU A 20 19.56 -11.49 6.01
C LEU A 20 18.34 -11.10 5.19
N ARG A 21 18.54 -10.23 4.21
CA ARG A 21 17.50 -9.75 3.31
C ARG A 21 17.74 -10.28 1.90
N CYS A 22 16.66 -10.68 1.26
CA CYS A 22 16.65 -11.10 -0.13
C CYS A 22 15.88 -10.06 -0.95
N SER A 23 16.47 -9.62 -2.07
CA SER A 23 15.74 -8.75 -2.99
C SER A 23 14.63 -9.52 -3.70
N THR A 24 13.46 -8.90 -3.80
CA THR A 24 12.30 -9.41 -4.55
C THR A 24 12.45 -9.22 -6.05
N GLY A 25 13.48 -8.48 -6.49
CA GLY A 25 13.68 -8.08 -7.88
C GLY A 25 12.87 -6.87 -8.32
N ILE A 26 12.10 -6.27 -7.41
CA ILE A 26 11.29 -5.09 -7.62
C ILE A 26 11.62 -4.08 -6.52
N GLY A 27 12.33 -3.00 -6.86
CA GLY A 27 12.89 -2.06 -5.88
C GLY A 27 11.84 -1.38 -5.02
N GLU A 28 10.70 -1.00 -5.58
CA GLU A 28 9.59 -0.42 -4.83
C GLU A 28 8.92 -1.44 -3.89
N PHE A 29 8.93 -2.73 -4.22
CA PHE A 29 8.46 -3.77 -3.31
C PHE A 29 9.49 -4.02 -2.19
N ASP A 30 10.77 -4.06 -2.51
CA ASP A 30 11.84 -4.14 -1.50
C ASP A 30 11.76 -2.97 -0.53
N ARG A 31 11.42 -1.78 -1.00
CA ARG A 31 11.31 -0.57 -0.19
C ARG A 31 10.19 -0.68 0.87
N VAL A 32 8.98 -1.09 0.50
CA VAL A 32 7.88 -1.26 1.49
C VAL A 32 8.12 -2.41 2.44
N LEU A 33 8.95 -3.39 2.06
CA LEU A 33 9.43 -4.45 2.94
C LEU A 33 10.51 -3.97 3.92
N GLY A 34 11.04 -2.75 3.73
CA GLY A 34 12.09 -2.18 4.56
C GLY A 34 13.51 -2.50 4.07
N GLY A 35 13.66 -2.72 2.76
CA GLY A 35 14.94 -3.04 2.09
C GLY A 35 15.08 -4.49 1.64
N GLY A 36 13.95 -5.16 1.38
CA GLY A 36 13.88 -6.55 0.92
C GLY A 36 13.24 -7.52 1.90
N LEU A 37 12.97 -8.72 1.43
CA LEU A 37 12.35 -9.78 2.22
C LEU A 37 13.33 -10.34 3.26
N VAL A 38 12.98 -10.22 4.54
CA VAL A 38 13.78 -10.78 5.63
C VAL A 38 13.60 -12.29 5.69
N THR A 39 14.71 -13.03 5.73
CA THR A 39 14.69 -14.50 5.84
C THR A 39 13.95 -14.96 7.10
N GLY A 40 13.02 -15.90 6.94
CA GLY A 40 12.18 -16.40 8.03
C GLY A 40 11.05 -15.45 8.45
N SER A 41 10.80 -14.38 7.71
CA SER A 41 9.68 -13.47 7.95
C SER A 41 8.36 -14.00 7.38
N VAL A 42 7.26 -13.57 8.00
CA VAL A 42 5.89 -13.83 7.52
C VAL A 42 5.27 -12.51 7.10
N VAL A 43 4.92 -12.41 5.81
CA VAL A 43 4.36 -11.21 5.19
C VAL A 43 2.94 -11.49 4.72
N LEU A 44 2.01 -10.64 5.11
CA LEU A 44 0.62 -10.67 4.62
C LEU A 44 0.44 -9.57 3.57
N ILE A 45 -0.11 -9.93 2.42
CA ILE A 45 -0.44 -9.01 1.34
C ILE A 45 -1.94 -9.02 1.13
N GLY A 46 -2.60 -7.94 1.57
CA GLY A 46 -4.03 -7.71 1.44
C GLY A 46 -4.39 -6.83 0.25
N GLY A 47 -5.65 -6.86 -0.15
CA GLY A 47 -6.19 -5.99 -1.19
C GLY A 47 -7.34 -6.64 -1.95
N ASP A 48 -8.05 -5.84 -2.73
CA ASP A 48 -9.22 -6.29 -3.49
C ASP A 48 -8.87 -7.41 -4.49
N PRO A 49 -9.82 -8.29 -4.82
CA PRO A 49 -9.66 -9.25 -5.91
C PRO A 49 -9.30 -8.54 -7.21
N GLY A 50 -8.38 -9.11 -7.99
CA GLY A 50 -7.97 -8.55 -9.29
C GLY A 50 -7.02 -7.35 -9.24
N ILE A 51 -6.63 -6.84 -8.05
CA ILE A 51 -5.76 -5.66 -7.94
C ILE A 51 -4.29 -5.92 -8.35
N GLY A 52 -3.86 -7.18 -8.45
CA GLY A 52 -2.50 -7.52 -8.91
C GLY A 52 -1.63 -8.30 -7.90
N LYS A 53 -2.18 -8.71 -6.74
CA LYS A 53 -1.42 -9.43 -5.69
C LYS A 53 -0.69 -10.66 -6.22
N SER A 54 -1.43 -11.57 -6.86
CA SER A 54 -0.89 -12.81 -7.44
C SER A 54 0.12 -12.53 -8.56
N THR A 55 -0.06 -11.44 -9.32
CA THR A 55 0.88 -11.01 -10.37
C THR A 55 2.21 -10.59 -9.75
N LEU A 56 2.19 -9.71 -8.74
CA LEU A 56 3.39 -9.27 -8.03
C LEU A 56 4.15 -10.45 -7.42
N LEU A 57 3.42 -11.34 -6.76
CA LEU A 57 4.04 -12.48 -6.09
C LEU A 57 4.60 -13.50 -7.06
N LEU A 58 3.98 -13.71 -8.21
CA LEU A 58 4.52 -14.58 -9.25
C LEU A 58 5.81 -14.01 -9.86
N GLN A 59 5.87 -12.68 -10.11
CA GLN A 59 7.09 -12.00 -10.55
C GLN A 59 8.20 -12.12 -9.49
N THR A 60 7.88 -11.90 -8.23
CA THR A 60 8.81 -12.05 -7.09
C THR A 60 9.31 -13.49 -6.96
N ALA A 61 8.39 -14.46 -7.01
CA ALA A 61 8.70 -15.88 -6.89
C ALA A 61 9.70 -16.33 -7.97
N THR A 62 9.44 -16.00 -9.21
CA THR A 62 10.32 -16.35 -10.34
C THR A 62 11.67 -15.64 -10.28
N HIS A 63 11.74 -14.43 -9.72
CA HIS A 63 13.01 -13.74 -9.50
C HIS A 63 13.85 -14.43 -8.43
N ILE A 64 13.26 -14.72 -7.27
CA ILE A 64 13.96 -15.35 -6.14
C ILE A 64 14.33 -16.81 -6.48
N ALA A 65 13.50 -17.52 -7.23
CA ALA A 65 13.73 -18.90 -7.66
C ALA A 65 15.01 -19.09 -8.50
N LYS A 66 15.59 -18.02 -9.03
CA LYS A 66 16.90 -18.08 -9.72
C LYS A 66 18.02 -18.56 -8.79
N ASN A 67 17.93 -18.25 -7.49
CA ASN A 67 19.01 -18.46 -6.53
C ASN A 67 18.59 -19.26 -5.28
N GLN A 68 17.29 -19.44 -5.06
CA GLN A 68 16.74 -20.07 -3.85
C GLN A 68 15.59 -21.01 -4.21
N SER A 69 15.30 -21.99 -3.34
CA SER A 69 14.14 -22.86 -3.50
C SER A 69 12.88 -22.10 -3.09
N VAL A 70 11.94 -21.96 -4.02
CA VAL A 70 10.66 -21.27 -3.86
C VAL A 70 9.52 -22.20 -4.22
N LEU A 71 8.50 -22.28 -3.37
CA LEU A 71 7.27 -23.01 -3.64
C LEU A 71 6.07 -22.05 -3.69
N TYR A 72 5.36 -22.03 -4.80
CA TYR A 72 4.11 -21.29 -4.96
C TYR A 72 2.93 -22.23 -4.82
N ILE A 73 2.11 -22.01 -3.77
CA ILE A 73 0.94 -22.82 -3.47
C ILE A 73 -0.30 -22.02 -3.85
N THR A 74 -1.09 -22.57 -4.77
CA THR A 74 -2.37 -22.01 -5.19
C THR A 74 -3.52 -22.81 -4.63
N GLY A 75 -4.49 -22.13 -4.03
CA GLY A 75 -5.77 -22.73 -3.62
C GLY A 75 -6.95 -22.26 -4.47
N GLU A 76 -6.76 -21.24 -5.33
CA GLU A 76 -7.82 -20.66 -6.16
C GLU A 76 -7.71 -21.05 -7.63
N GLU A 77 -6.49 -21.10 -8.15
CA GLU A 77 -6.22 -21.35 -9.55
C GLU A 77 -5.63 -22.72 -9.78
N SER A 78 -5.94 -23.31 -10.94
CA SER A 78 -5.26 -24.52 -11.39
C SER A 78 -3.80 -24.23 -11.77
N LEU A 79 -2.96 -25.26 -11.75
CA LEU A 79 -1.56 -25.14 -12.17
C LEU A 79 -1.42 -24.63 -13.60
N SER A 80 -2.33 -25.02 -14.49
CA SER A 80 -2.36 -24.54 -15.88
C SER A 80 -2.67 -23.03 -15.97
N GLN A 81 -3.53 -22.51 -15.13
CA GLN A 81 -3.83 -21.06 -15.08
C GLN A 81 -2.63 -20.26 -14.57
N VAL A 82 -1.95 -20.74 -13.52
CA VAL A 82 -0.71 -20.11 -13.03
C VAL A 82 0.38 -20.13 -14.12
N ALA A 83 0.57 -21.27 -14.82
CA ALA A 83 1.54 -21.39 -15.90
C ALA A 83 1.21 -20.46 -17.08
N MET A 84 -0.06 -20.38 -17.49
CA MET A 84 -0.50 -19.44 -18.55
C MET A 84 -0.26 -17.98 -18.15
N ARG A 85 -0.52 -17.63 -16.89
CA ARG A 85 -0.22 -16.28 -16.36
C ARG A 85 1.28 -16.01 -16.42
N ALA A 86 2.13 -16.91 -15.92
CA ALA A 86 3.58 -16.75 -15.97
C ALA A 86 4.09 -16.58 -17.41
N LYS A 87 3.57 -17.38 -18.36
CA LYS A 87 3.89 -17.25 -19.78
C LYS A 87 3.49 -15.90 -20.37
N ARG A 88 2.26 -15.41 -20.07
CA ARG A 88 1.78 -14.10 -20.52
C ARG A 88 2.66 -12.97 -20.00
N LEU A 89 3.17 -13.09 -18.78
CA LEU A 89 4.07 -12.13 -18.14
C LEU A 89 5.53 -12.25 -18.60
N GLY A 90 5.85 -13.19 -19.48
CA GLY A 90 7.22 -13.44 -19.96
C GLY A 90 8.17 -13.95 -18.87
N LEU A 91 7.64 -14.59 -17.81
CA LEU A 91 8.43 -15.07 -16.69
C LEU A 91 9.08 -16.42 -16.98
N PRO A 92 10.28 -16.71 -16.44
CA PRO A 92 10.91 -18.03 -16.56
C PRO A 92 10.08 -19.10 -15.83
N LEU A 93 9.87 -20.25 -16.49
CA LEU A 93 9.00 -21.32 -15.98
C LEU A 93 9.78 -22.49 -15.36
N ASP A 94 11.09 -22.53 -15.53
CA ASP A 94 11.95 -23.69 -15.30
C ASP A 94 12.43 -23.85 -13.85
N ARG A 95 12.26 -22.84 -13.00
CA ARG A 95 12.85 -22.81 -11.64
C ARG A 95 11.88 -22.63 -10.50
N LEU A 96 10.61 -22.33 -10.80
CA LEU A 96 9.59 -22.13 -9.78
C LEU A 96 8.77 -23.40 -9.60
N ASP A 97 8.82 -23.98 -8.41
CA ASP A 97 7.92 -25.07 -8.03
C ASP A 97 6.53 -24.53 -7.73
N VAL A 98 5.50 -25.20 -8.26
CA VAL A 98 4.10 -24.81 -8.06
C VAL A 98 3.28 -26.01 -7.60
N MET A 99 2.34 -25.79 -6.69
CA MET A 99 1.47 -26.82 -6.13
C MET A 99 0.04 -26.29 -6.00
N ALA A 100 -0.95 -27.10 -6.36
CA ALA A 100 -2.36 -26.83 -6.07
C ALA A 100 -2.76 -27.67 -4.84
N GLU A 101 -2.96 -27.01 -3.69
CA GLU A 101 -3.34 -27.66 -2.45
C GLU A 101 -4.06 -26.67 -1.52
N THR A 102 -5.07 -27.17 -0.80
CA THR A 102 -5.86 -26.37 0.14
C THR A 102 -5.84 -26.92 1.58
N LYS A 103 -5.42 -28.18 1.76
CA LYS A 103 -5.34 -28.83 3.06
C LYS A 103 -4.01 -28.49 3.76
N VAL A 104 -4.08 -27.81 4.89
CA VAL A 104 -2.89 -27.32 5.63
C VAL A 104 -1.99 -28.45 6.09
N GLU A 105 -2.54 -29.58 6.55
CA GLU A 105 -1.78 -30.76 6.98
C GLU A 105 -0.90 -31.29 5.84
N ARG A 106 -1.47 -31.38 4.64
CA ARG A 106 -0.74 -31.83 3.44
C ARG A 106 0.39 -30.88 3.06
N ILE A 107 0.11 -29.56 3.13
CA ILE A 107 1.13 -28.54 2.90
C ILE A 107 2.26 -28.69 3.91
N CYS A 108 1.94 -28.90 5.21
CA CYS A 108 2.93 -29.09 6.25
C CYS A 108 3.79 -30.35 6.04
N GLU A 109 3.20 -31.48 5.62
CA GLU A 109 3.92 -32.71 5.28
C GLU A 109 4.96 -32.46 4.19
N ILE A 110 4.54 -31.87 3.07
CA ILE A 110 5.42 -31.57 1.93
C ILE A 110 6.55 -30.62 2.33
N LEU A 111 6.22 -29.54 3.06
CA LEU A 111 7.22 -28.61 3.55
C LEU A 111 8.13 -29.24 4.63
N ALA A 112 7.71 -30.32 5.29
CA ALA A 112 8.55 -31.06 6.22
C ALA A 112 9.65 -31.86 5.50
N GLU A 113 9.38 -32.36 4.34
CA GLU A 113 10.29 -33.20 3.54
C GLU A 113 11.23 -32.36 2.67
N GLN A 114 10.77 -31.20 2.20
CA GLN A 114 11.53 -30.35 1.28
C GLN A 114 12.27 -29.22 2.01
N LYS A 115 13.45 -28.88 1.52
CA LYS A 115 14.23 -27.72 1.99
C LYS A 115 13.85 -26.50 1.16
N THR A 116 12.76 -25.82 1.56
CA THR A 116 12.22 -24.64 0.88
C THR A 116 12.62 -23.37 1.62
N SER A 117 13.15 -22.39 0.90
CA SER A 117 13.57 -21.10 1.49
C SER A 117 12.42 -20.09 1.58
N MET A 118 11.49 -20.13 0.61
CA MET A 118 10.33 -19.24 0.55
C MET A 118 9.09 -19.97 0.06
N VAL A 119 7.96 -19.69 0.71
CA VAL A 119 6.63 -20.22 0.33
C VAL A 119 5.70 -19.04 0.07
N ILE A 120 4.91 -19.12 -0.98
CA ILE A 120 3.82 -18.21 -1.29
C ILE A 120 2.50 -18.99 -1.18
N LEU A 121 1.52 -18.42 -0.47
CA LEU A 121 0.16 -18.97 -0.32
C LEU A 121 -0.84 -18.04 -1.01
N ASP A 122 -1.47 -18.50 -2.08
CA ASP A 122 -2.42 -17.74 -2.88
C ASP A 122 -3.75 -18.51 -3.05
N SER A 123 -4.76 -18.26 -2.18
CA SER A 123 -4.85 -17.36 -1.03
C SER A 123 -5.12 -18.12 0.27
N ILE A 124 -5.01 -17.41 1.40
CA ILE A 124 -5.30 -17.99 2.72
C ILE A 124 -6.79 -18.36 2.89
N GLN A 125 -7.68 -17.72 2.14
CA GLN A 125 -9.13 -17.95 2.22
C GLN A 125 -9.55 -19.34 1.74
N THR A 126 -8.79 -19.95 0.88
CA THR A 126 -9.08 -21.29 0.34
C THR A 126 -8.55 -22.42 1.22
N LEU A 127 -7.62 -22.10 2.10
CA LEU A 127 -7.00 -23.10 2.98
C LEU A 127 -7.94 -23.53 4.10
N TYR A 128 -7.81 -24.78 4.49
CA TYR A 128 -8.52 -25.34 5.65
C TYR A 128 -7.64 -26.33 6.39
N THR A 129 -7.93 -26.49 7.69
CA THR A 129 -7.36 -27.51 8.55
C THR A 129 -8.47 -28.39 9.14
N GLU A 130 -8.22 -29.68 9.28
CA GLU A 130 -9.13 -30.60 9.96
C GLU A 130 -9.11 -30.46 11.48
N ALA A 131 -8.19 -29.66 12.03
CA ALA A 131 -8.08 -29.42 13.47
C ALA A 131 -9.30 -28.72 14.06
N ILE A 132 -10.10 -28.01 13.23
CA ILE A 132 -11.32 -27.33 13.67
C ILE A 132 -12.50 -27.60 12.75
N PRO A 133 -13.72 -27.86 13.28
CA PRO A 133 -14.90 -28.14 12.50
C PRO A 133 -15.56 -26.83 12.02
N ALA A 134 -14.96 -26.16 11.07
CA ALA A 134 -15.48 -24.92 10.48
C ALA A 134 -15.33 -24.92 8.96
N ALA A 135 -16.20 -24.20 8.25
CA ALA A 135 -16.14 -24.12 6.80
C ALA A 135 -14.88 -23.40 6.32
N SER A 136 -14.32 -23.85 5.20
CA SER A 136 -13.24 -23.15 4.48
C SER A 136 -13.63 -21.68 4.25
N GLY A 137 -12.68 -20.75 4.37
CA GLY A 137 -12.92 -19.31 4.26
C GLY A 137 -13.54 -18.64 5.49
N SER A 138 -13.96 -19.41 6.51
CA SER A 138 -14.40 -18.84 7.78
C SER A 138 -13.23 -18.20 8.55
N THR A 139 -13.51 -17.19 9.38
CA THR A 139 -12.50 -16.50 10.17
C THR A 139 -11.68 -17.44 11.04
N SER A 140 -12.31 -18.47 11.62
CA SER A 140 -11.64 -19.47 12.45
C SER A 140 -10.69 -20.33 11.62
N GLN A 141 -11.10 -20.80 10.45
CA GLN A 141 -10.24 -21.57 9.54
C GLN A 141 -9.04 -20.75 9.05
N ILE A 142 -9.27 -19.53 8.62
CA ILE A 142 -8.19 -18.62 8.18
C ILE A 142 -7.18 -18.41 9.30
N LYS A 143 -7.66 -18.17 10.53
CA LYS A 143 -6.81 -17.92 11.69
C LYS A 143 -5.98 -19.14 12.06
N GLU A 144 -6.59 -20.33 12.15
CA GLU A 144 -5.89 -21.54 12.51
C GLU A 144 -4.91 -21.99 11.43
N SER A 145 -5.33 -21.97 10.15
CA SER A 145 -4.45 -22.27 9.02
C SER A 145 -3.21 -21.37 9.00
N ALA A 146 -3.40 -20.07 9.18
CA ALA A 146 -2.29 -19.13 9.26
C ALA A 146 -1.40 -19.37 10.49
N ALA A 147 -1.97 -19.73 11.63
CA ALA A 147 -1.21 -20.03 12.86
C ALA A 147 -0.29 -21.24 12.68
N ILE A 148 -0.81 -22.33 12.11
CA ILE A 148 -0.05 -23.55 11.82
C ILE A 148 1.11 -23.24 10.87
N LEU A 149 0.84 -22.59 9.72
CA LEU A 149 1.82 -22.30 8.69
C LEU A 149 2.87 -21.28 9.16
N THR A 150 2.46 -20.24 9.91
CA THR A 150 3.38 -19.28 10.53
C THR A 150 4.33 -19.95 11.49
N ARG A 151 3.83 -20.86 12.32
CA ARG A 151 4.65 -21.63 13.28
C ARG A 151 5.68 -22.49 12.54
N LEU A 152 5.25 -23.19 11.50
CA LEU A 152 6.14 -23.99 10.66
C LEU A 152 7.22 -23.15 9.98
N ALA A 153 6.84 -22.00 9.41
CA ALA A 153 7.76 -21.06 8.78
C ALA A 153 8.85 -20.58 9.76
N LYS A 154 8.44 -20.18 10.96
CA LYS A 154 9.38 -19.74 12.01
C LYS A 154 10.30 -20.85 12.50
N GLN A 155 9.79 -22.07 12.65
CA GLN A 155 10.59 -23.21 13.06
C GLN A 155 11.67 -23.59 12.05
N ARG A 156 11.36 -23.45 10.77
CA ARG A 156 12.26 -23.82 9.66
C ARG A 156 13.12 -22.67 9.14
N GLY A 157 12.87 -21.45 9.61
CA GLY A 157 13.56 -20.25 9.11
C GLY A 157 13.22 -19.94 7.63
N MET A 158 12.08 -20.39 7.12
CA MET A 158 11.62 -20.08 5.76
C MET A 158 10.74 -18.84 5.74
N SER A 159 10.83 -18.06 4.68
CA SER A 159 9.97 -16.90 4.47
C SER A 159 8.60 -17.33 3.95
N LEU A 160 7.54 -16.71 4.46
CA LEU A 160 6.17 -17.03 4.10
C LEU A 160 5.43 -15.78 3.65
N LEU A 161 4.97 -15.73 2.39
CA LEU A 161 4.14 -14.67 1.84
C LEU A 161 2.71 -15.19 1.71
N ILE A 162 1.78 -14.50 2.34
CA ILE A 162 0.37 -14.88 2.41
C ILE A 162 -0.47 -13.86 1.66
N VAL A 163 -1.24 -14.30 0.67
CA VAL A 163 -2.26 -13.48 0.01
C VAL A 163 -3.55 -13.52 0.79
N GLY A 164 -4.14 -12.35 1.02
CA GLY A 164 -5.46 -12.20 1.63
C GLY A 164 -6.35 -11.26 0.82
N HIS A 165 -7.63 -11.62 0.62
CA HIS A 165 -8.61 -10.76 -0.02
C HIS A 165 -9.32 -9.88 1.00
N VAL A 166 -9.58 -8.62 0.64
CA VAL A 166 -10.38 -7.66 1.40
C VAL A 166 -11.81 -7.70 0.87
N THR A 167 -12.82 -7.68 1.72
CA THR A 167 -14.21 -7.56 1.28
C THR A 167 -14.55 -6.09 1.01
N LYS A 168 -15.50 -5.83 0.08
CA LYS A 168 -15.93 -4.48 -0.36
C LYS A 168 -16.35 -3.53 0.77
N ASP A 169 -16.76 -4.06 1.91
CA ASP A 169 -17.20 -3.26 3.07
C ASP A 169 -16.03 -2.86 4.00
N GLY A 170 -14.78 -3.09 3.60
CA GLY A 170 -13.61 -2.79 4.42
C GLY A 170 -13.54 -3.60 5.73
N VAL A 171 -14.52 -4.45 5.97
CA VAL A 171 -14.59 -5.37 7.12
C VAL A 171 -14.02 -6.70 6.66
N LEU A 172 -12.74 -6.84 6.85
CA LEU A 172 -12.03 -8.07 6.56
C LEU A 172 -12.39 -9.16 7.55
N ALA A 173 -13.06 -10.18 7.08
CA ALA A 173 -13.12 -11.44 7.83
C ALA A 173 -11.77 -12.16 7.89
N GLY A 174 -10.78 -11.78 7.11
CA GLY A 174 -9.51 -12.49 7.04
C GLY A 174 -8.26 -11.71 7.47
N PRO A 175 -7.78 -10.71 6.71
CA PRO A 175 -6.43 -10.15 6.94
C PRO A 175 -6.28 -9.38 8.26
N ARG A 176 -7.25 -8.62 8.75
CA ARG A 176 -7.13 -7.93 10.04
C ARG A 176 -6.91 -8.88 11.22
N VAL A 177 -7.53 -10.06 11.16
CA VAL A 177 -7.35 -11.10 12.16
C VAL A 177 -5.92 -11.65 12.16
N LEU A 178 -5.25 -11.62 11.00
CA LEU A 178 -3.89 -12.11 10.81
C LEU A 178 -2.81 -11.08 11.11
N GLU A 179 -3.14 -9.78 11.16
CA GLU A 179 -2.17 -8.69 11.36
C GLU A 179 -1.29 -8.89 12.60
N HIS A 180 -1.86 -9.42 13.67
CA HIS A 180 -1.11 -9.67 14.90
C HIS A 180 -0.17 -10.88 14.82
N MET A 181 -0.41 -11.79 13.90
CA MET A 181 0.31 -13.06 13.76
C MET A 181 1.51 -12.99 12.83
N VAL A 182 1.55 -11.98 11.96
CA VAL A 182 2.58 -11.81 10.92
C VAL A 182 3.55 -10.68 11.27
N ASP A 183 4.71 -10.66 10.62
CA ASP A 183 5.75 -9.66 10.88
C ASP A 183 5.55 -8.38 10.06
N CYS A 184 5.02 -8.51 8.85
CA CYS A 184 4.75 -7.40 7.94
C CYS A 184 3.36 -7.53 7.32
N VAL A 185 2.65 -6.42 7.19
CA VAL A 185 1.32 -6.33 6.55
C VAL A 185 1.38 -5.24 5.50
N LEU A 186 1.12 -5.63 4.27
CA LEU A 186 1.07 -4.75 3.11
C LEU A 186 -0.33 -4.77 2.52
N TYR A 187 -0.87 -3.61 2.18
CA TYR A 187 -2.14 -3.51 1.47
C TYR A 187 -1.96 -2.89 0.10
N PHE A 188 -2.53 -3.54 -0.91
CA PHE A 188 -2.79 -2.90 -2.17
C PHE A 188 -4.00 -1.99 -2.03
N GLU A 189 -3.84 -0.73 -2.44
CA GLU A 189 -4.86 0.31 -2.47
C GLU A 189 -5.09 0.76 -3.93
N GLY A 190 -6.31 1.16 -4.26
CA GLY A 190 -6.70 1.65 -5.57
C GLY A 190 -7.84 0.84 -6.18
N GLN A 191 -8.34 1.28 -7.33
CA GLN A 191 -9.38 0.59 -8.07
C GLN A 191 -8.75 -0.32 -9.13
N SER A 192 -9.38 -1.48 -9.36
CA SER A 192 -8.85 -2.50 -10.29
C SER A 192 -8.86 -2.07 -11.76
N ASP A 193 -9.59 -1.03 -12.10
CA ASP A 193 -9.71 -0.43 -13.43
C ASP A 193 -8.70 0.69 -13.70
N LEU A 194 -8.03 1.20 -12.66
CA LEU A 194 -6.98 2.21 -12.84
C LEU A 194 -5.67 1.58 -13.31
N GLN A 195 -4.87 2.34 -14.05
CA GLN A 195 -3.54 1.93 -14.53
C GLN A 195 -2.54 1.76 -13.37
N TYR A 196 -2.65 2.60 -12.35
CA TYR A 196 -1.72 2.63 -11.23
C TYR A 196 -2.28 1.90 -10.01
N ARG A 197 -1.40 1.24 -9.28
CA ARG A 197 -1.67 0.52 -8.03
C ARG A 197 -0.75 1.04 -6.95
N MET A 198 -1.26 1.20 -5.76
CA MET A 198 -0.48 1.61 -4.61
C MET A 198 -0.36 0.47 -3.62
N MET A 199 0.79 0.35 -2.99
CA MET A 199 1.01 -0.60 -1.91
C MET A 199 1.50 0.14 -0.68
N ARG A 200 0.82 -0.07 0.43
CA ARG A 200 1.11 0.56 1.72
C ARG A 200 1.54 -0.47 2.77
N ALA A 201 2.61 -0.18 3.49
CA ALA A 201 3.02 -0.93 4.67
C ALA A 201 2.21 -0.45 5.88
N VAL A 202 1.27 -1.26 6.36
CA VAL A 202 0.45 -0.96 7.56
C VAL A 202 1.13 -1.44 8.83
N LYS A 203 1.89 -2.53 8.73
CA LYS A 203 2.73 -3.05 9.80
C LYS A 203 4.03 -3.54 9.21
N ASN A 204 5.15 -3.19 9.83
CA ASN A 204 6.45 -3.71 9.44
C ASN A 204 7.38 -3.76 10.66
N ARG A 205 7.82 -4.95 11.06
CA ARG A 205 8.78 -5.16 12.15
C ARG A 205 10.23 -4.89 11.72
N PHE A 206 10.47 -4.82 10.41
CA PHE A 206 11.80 -4.76 9.81
C PHE A 206 12.08 -3.42 9.10
N GLY A 207 11.13 -2.50 9.14
CA GLY A 207 11.22 -1.21 8.46
C GLY A 207 10.16 -0.22 8.91
N ALA A 208 10.10 0.91 8.22
CA ALA A 208 9.13 1.94 8.50
C ALA A 208 7.69 1.48 8.15
N VAL A 209 6.73 1.93 8.94
CA VAL A 209 5.31 1.82 8.62
C VAL A 209 4.85 3.01 7.77
N ASN A 210 3.72 2.86 7.11
CA ASN A 210 3.14 3.86 6.19
C ASN A 210 4.03 4.18 4.97
N GLU A 211 4.99 3.31 4.63
CA GLU A 211 5.66 3.39 3.34
C GLU A 211 4.65 3.10 2.22
N LEU A 212 4.71 3.93 1.18
CA LEU A 212 3.84 3.82 0.01
C LEU A 212 4.67 3.61 -1.24
N SER A 213 4.42 2.54 -1.97
CA SER A 213 4.97 2.28 -3.28
C SER A 213 3.89 2.37 -4.35
N VAL A 214 4.30 2.80 -5.54
CA VAL A 214 3.43 2.93 -6.70
C VAL A 214 3.89 1.99 -7.80
N PHE A 215 2.93 1.27 -8.36
CA PHE A 215 3.13 0.35 -9.46
C PHE A 215 2.21 0.70 -10.62
N GLU A 216 2.68 0.49 -11.81
CA GLU A 216 1.89 0.55 -13.04
C GLU A 216 1.52 -0.87 -13.47
N MET A 217 0.24 -1.10 -13.75
CA MET A 217 -0.22 -2.36 -14.33
C MET A 217 -0.03 -2.31 -15.84
N THR A 218 0.80 -3.21 -16.34
CA THR A 218 1.08 -3.35 -17.79
C THR A 218 0.71 -4.74 -18.28
N ASP A 219 0.75 -4.96 -19.60
CA ASP A 219 0.55 -6.28 -20.20
C ASP A 219 1.61 -7.31 -19.75
N GLN A 220 2.80 -6.82 -19.34
CA GLN A 220 3.91 -7.62 -18.82
C GLN A 220 3.89 -7.75 -17.30
N GLY A 221 2.85 -7.30 -16.62
CA GLY A 221 2.70 -7.35 -15.16
C GLY A 221 2.85 -6.00 -14.48
N LEU A 222 3.20 -6.04 -13.21
CA LEU A 222 3.41 -4.84 -12.40
C LEU A 222 4.83 -4.30 -12.62
N ARG A 223 4.90 -3.04 -12.99
CA ARG A 223 6.14 -2.26 -13.13
C ARG A 223 6.21 -1.22 -12.01
N GLU A 224 7.37 -1.09 -11.40
CA GLU A 224 7.58 -0.08 -10.36
C GLU A 224 7.62 1.33 -10.95
N VAL A 225 7.08 2.29 -10.20
CA VAL A 225 7.13 3.71 -10.50
C VAL A 225 8.06 4.41 -9.52
N ILE A 226 9.29 4.66 -9.96
CA ILE A 226 10.35 5.24 -9.13
C ILE A 226 10.04 6.69 -8.75
N ASN A 227 9.43 7.46 -9.65
CA ASN A 227 9.02 8.84 -9.40
C ASN A 227 7.52 9.02 -9.60
N PRO A 228 6.71 8.89 -8.54
CA PRO A 228 5.26 9.09 -8.63
C PRO A 228 4.84 10.49 -9.07
N ALA A 229 5.69 11.51 -8.87
CA ALA A 229 5.39 12.87 -9.29
C ALA A 229 5.16 13.00 -10.80
N THR A 230 5.81 12.15 -11.61
CA THR A 230 5.60 12.15 -13.08
C THR A 230 4.22 11.67 -13.51
N ILE A 231 3.51 10.99 -12.61
CA ILE A 231 2.18 10.43 -12.86
C ILE A 231 1.09 11.37 -12.35
N PHE A 232 1.32 11.96 -11.17
CA PHE A 232 0.31 12.74 -10.46
C PHE A 232 0.36 14.23 -10.76
N LEU A 233 1.30 14.67 -11.63
CA LEU A 233 1.43 16.06 -12.04
C LEU A 233 1.29 16.17 -13.56
N ASP A 234 0.27 16.89 -14.00
CA ASP A 234 0.20 17.35 -15.40
C ASP A 234 1.04 18.64 -15.56
N ARG A 235 2.30 18.48 -15.97
CA ARG A 235 3.24 19.59 -16.14
C ARG A 235 3.26 20.21 -17.53
N TYR A 236 2.53 19.65 -18.45
CA TYR A 236 2.58 20.07 -19.86
C TYR A 236 1.45 21.02 -20.26
N GLY A 237 0.54 21.31 -19.33
CA GLY A 237 -0.58 22.21 -19.54
C GLY A 237 -0.30 23.64 -19.09
N GLU A 238 -1.13 24.59 -19.54
CA GLU A 238 -1.21 25.93 -19.00
C GLU A 238 -1.71 25.89 -17.54
N ALA A 239 -1.33 26.87 -16.72
CA ALA A 239 -1.82 26.99 -15.36
C ALA A 239 -3.36 27.10 -15.37
N VAL A 240 -4.04 26.24 -14.65
CA VAL A 240 -5.50 26.16 -14.60
C VAL A 240 -5.99 26.58 -13.24
N ALA A 241 -7.06 27.39 -13.22
CA ALA A 241 -7.71 27.76 -11.96
C ALA A 241 -8.28 26.52 -11.25
N GLY A 242 -8.06 26.44 -9.94
CA GLY A 242 -8.49 25.32 -9.14
C GLY A 242 -7.49 24.16 -9.03
N SER A 243 -6.31 24.27 -9.63
CA SER A 243 -5.24 23.27 -9.50
C SER A 243 -4.09 23.79 -8.66
N VAL A 244 -3.62 22.98 -7.71
CA VAL A 244 -2.49 23.27 -6.82
C VAL A 244 -1.68 22.01 -6.61
N VAL A 245 -0.36 22.11 -6.72
CA VAL A 245 0.54 21.03 -6.36
C VAL A 245 0.86 21.12 -4.87
N MET A 246 0.64 20.02 -4.16
CA MET A 246 1.03 19.90 -2.76
C MET A 246 2.20 18.93 -2.58
N VAL A 247 2.99 19.13 -1.54
CA VAL A 247 3.96 18.15 -1.09
C VAL A 247 3.35 17.38 0.07
N SER A 248 2.89 16.18 -0.23
CA SER A 248 2.38 15.23 0.76
C SER A 248 3.50 14.33 1.27
N ARG A 249 3.30 13.70 2.41
CA ARG A 249 4.20 12.69 2.95
C ARG A 249 3.42 11.45 3.35
N ASN A 250 3.92 10.32 2.88
CA ASN A 250 3.40 9.03 3.31
C ASN A 250 4.58 8.16 3.76
N GLY A 251 4.58 7.76 5.04
CA GLY A 251 5.75 7.13 5.63
C GLY A 251 6.94 8.09 5.72
N VAL A 252 8.11 7.67 5.23
CA VAL A 252 9.34 8.47 5.30
C VAL A 252 9.60 9.30 4.05
N ARG A 253 8.91 9.06 2.94
CA ARG A 253 9.16 9.75 1.67
C ARG A 253 8.12 10.83 1.39
N PRO A 254 8.53 12.09 1.16
CA PRO A 254 7.68 13.10 0.58
C PRO A 254 7.42 12.81 -0.90
N PHE A 255 6.26 13.19 -1.42
CA PHE A 255 5.89 13.09 -2.82
C PHE A 255 4.97 14.24 -3.21
N LEU A 256 4.95 14.55 -4.50
CA LEU A 256 4.12 15.60 -5.05
C LEU A 256 2.82 15.00 -5.55
N VAL A 257 1.72 15.69 -5.28
CA VAL A 257 0.39 15.34 -5.75
C VAL A 257 -0.39 16.60 -6.10
N GLU A 258 -1.21 16.51 -7.14
CA GLU A 258 -2.07 17.61 -7.54
C GLU A 258 -3.40 17.53 -6.78
N VAL A 259 -3.81 18.68 -6.23
CA VAL A 259 -5.12 18.91 -5.62
C VAL A 259 -5.93 19.75 -6.59
N GLN A 260 -7.06 19.25 -7.02
CA GLN A 260 -7.97 19.96 -7.90
C GLN A 260 -9.26 20.32 -7.15
N ALA A 261 -9.73 21.54 -7.34
CA ALA A 261 -10.99 22.01 -6.81
C ALA A 261 -11.81 22.67 -7.92
N LEU A 262 -13.11 22.42 -7.92
CA LEU A 262 -14.10 23.12 -8.72
C LEU A 262 -15.15 23.72 -7.81
N VAL A 263 -15.27 25.05 -7.85
CA VAL A 263 -16.28 25.79 -7.12
C VAL A 263 -17.23 26.42 -8.11
N SER A 264 -18.52 26.18 -7.94
CA SER A 264 -19.55 26.71 -8.85
C SER A 264 -20.74 27.26 -8.09
N GLU A 265 -21.33 28.33 -8.59
CA GLU A 265 -22.59 28.88 -8.04
C GLU A 265 -23.70 27.84 -8.04
N THR A 266 -24.55 27.90 -7.04
CA THR A 266 -25.75 27.08 -6.98
C THR A 266 -27.00 27.90 -6.66
N LYS A 267 -28.13 27.49 -7.23
CA LYS A 267 -29.46 28.05 -6.92
C LYS A 267 -30.26 27.14 -5.96
N THR A 268 -29.65 26.06 -5.53
CA THR A 268 -30.27 25.04 -4.65
C THR A 268 -29.37 24.83 -3.43
N THR A 269 -29.61 23.78 -2.66
CA THR A 269 -28.73 23.41 -1.54
C THR A 269 -27.32 23.11 -2.05
N PRO A 270 -26.29 23.77 -1.50
CA PRO A 270 -24.89 23.52 -1.83
C PRO A 270 -24.48 22.05 -1.68
N ARG A 271 -23.70 21.55 -2.62
CA ARG A 271 -23.21 20.18 -2.60
C ARG A 271 -21.71 20.15 -2.41
N GLN A 272 -21.24 19.20 -1.62
CA GLN A 272 -19.81 18.90 -1.46
C GLN A 272 -19.55 17.47 -1.93
N LEU A 273 -18.63 17.30 -2.87
CA LEU A 273 -18.13 16.02 -3.31
C LEU A 273 -16.60 15.98 -3.17
N ILE A 274 -16.11 14.92 -2.55
CA ILE A 274 -14.71 14.84 -2.17
C ILE A 274 -14.17 13.48 -2.56
N LEU A 275 -13.08 13.50 -3.30
CA LEU A 275 -12.32 12.32 -3.67
C LEU A 275 -10.89 12.45 -3.15
N GLY A 276 -10.48 11.49 -2.31
CA GLY A 276 -9.13 11.42 -1.78
C GLY A 276 -8.86 12.23 -0.49
N LEU A 277 -9.87 12.93 0.06
CA LEU A 277 -9.78 13.66 1.33
C LEU A 277 -10.96 13.29 2.26
N GLU A 278 -10.84 13.53 3.56
CA GLU A 278 -11.92 13.28 4.50
C GLU A 278 -12.98 14.40 4.44
N HIS A 279 -14.28 14.00 4.39
CA HIS A 279 -15.40 14.94 4.26
C HIS A 279 -15.45 15.98 5.39
N ASN A 280 -15.32 15.54 6.63
CA ASN A 280 -15.36 16.43 7.79
C ASN A 280 -14.24 17.46 7.76
N ARG A 281 -13.05 17.08 7.24
CA ARG A 281 -11.93 18.02 7.13
C ARG A 281 -12.20 19.13 6.12
N LEU A 282 -12.75 18.81 4.95
CA LEU A 282 -13.13 19.84 3.99
C LEU A 282 -14.19 20.79 4.56
N THR A 283 -15.25 20.25 5.15
CA THR A 283 -16.31 21.09 5.76
C THR A 283 -15.74 22.07 6.79
N LEU A 284 -14.80 21.60 7.63
CA LEU A 284 -14.11 22.45 8.60
C LEU A 284 -13.30 23.56 7.90
N LEU A 285 -12.52 23.23 6.87
CA LEU A 285 -11.70 24.17 6.13
C LEU A 285 -12.54 25.24 5.42
N LEU A 286 -13.66 24.86 4.81
CA LEU A 286 -14.59 25.82 4.17
C LEU A 286 -15.22 26.76 5.20
N THR A 287 -15.53 26.26 6.40
CA THR A 287 -16.03 27.08 7.50
C THR A 287 -14.98 28.09 7.97
N ILE A 288 -13.73 27.65 8.15
CA ILE A 288 -12.61 28.54 8.49
C ILE A 288 -12.44 29.62 7.42
N MET A 289 -12.52 29.28 6.16
CA MET A 289 -12.39 30.22 5.05
C MET A 289 -13.48 31.30 5.10
N LYS A 290 -14.73 30.93 5.39
CA LYS A 290 -15.83 31.89 5.58
C LYS A 290 -15.61 32.77 6.78
N GLU A 291 -15.37 32.18 7.96
CA GLU A 291 -15.35 32.92 9.23
C GLU A 291 -14.06 33.74 9.43
N GLN A 292 -12.92 33.30 8.96
CA GLN A 292 -11.63 33.94 9.22
C GLN A 292 -11.09 34.71 8.02
N ALA A 293 -11.38 34.29 6.80
CA ALA A 293 -10.92 34.95 5.57
C ALA A 293 -12.03 35.75 4.86
N ASN A 294 -13.27 35.74 5.37
CA ASN A 294 -14.44 36.38 4.79
C ASN A 294 -14.66 36.02 3.30
N VAL A 295 -14.39 34.73 2.95
CA VAL A 295 -14.61 34.18 1.60
C VAL A 295 -15.90 33.38 1.61
N ASP A 296 -16.91 33.86 0.92
CA ASP A 296 -18.24 33.24 0.89
C ASP A 296 -18.28 32.03 -0.07
N ILE A 297 -17.81 30.89 0.42
CA ILE A 297 -17.73 29.63 -0.35
C ILE A 297 -18.83 28.62 0.04
N LEU A 298 -19.45 28.81 1.22
CA LEU A 298 -20.43 27.84 1.73
C LEU A 298 -21.74 27.84 0.92
N GLU A 299 -22.03 28.90 0.18
CA GLU A 299 -23.17 29.04 -0.72
C GLU A 299 -22.91 28.46 -2.12
N HIS A 300 -21.76 27.79 -2.33
CA HIS A 300 -21.35 27.22 -3.61
C HIS A 300 -21.30 25.70 -3.56
N ASN A 301 -21.44 25.07 -4.72
CA ASN A 301 -21.05 23.69 -4.86
C ASN A 301 -19.50 23.59 -4.84
N VAL A 302 -18.98 22.69 -4.05
CA VAL A 302 -17.52 22.49 -3.91
C VAL A 302 -17.17 21.04 -4.22
N TYR A 303 -16.33 20.86 -5.22
CA TYR A 303 -15.81 19.55 -5.63
C TYR A 303 -14.31 19.55 -5.42
N VAL A 304 -13.78 18.57 -4.71
CA VAL A 304 -12.34 18.43 -4.47
C VAL A 304 -11.88 17.03 -4.88
N ASN A 305 -10.81 16.97 -5.64
CA ASN A 305 -10.21 15.72 -6.11
C ASN A 305 -8.70 15.72 -5.85
N ILE A 306 -8.23 14.66 -5.23
CA ILE A 306 -6.80 14.35 -5.17
C ILE A 306 -6.47 13.48 -6.37
N VAL A 307 -5.59 13.97 -7.25
CA VAL A 307 -5.26 13.30 -8.50
C VAL A 307 -4.60 11.94 -8.24
N GLY A 308 -4.90 10.96 -9.10
CA GLY A 308 -4.35 9.61 -9.02
C GLY A 308 -5.06 8.67 -8.04
N GLY A 309 -6.21 9.08 -7.48
CA GLY A 309 -6.98 8.26 -6.55
C GLY A 309 -6.32 8.05 -5.18
N LEU A 310 -5.34 8.90 -4.84
CA LEU A 310 -4.65 8.89 -3.55
C LEU A 310 -5.59 9.35 -2.43
N LYS A 311 -5.46 8.73 -1.26
CA LYS A 311 -6.13 9.19 -0.04
C LYS A 311 -5.12 9.92 0.85
N ILE A 312 -5.33 11.21 1.05
CA ILE A 312 -4.53 12.08 1.92
C ILE A 312 -5.24 12.24 3.26
N THR A 313 -4.55 11.92 4.35
CA THR A 313 -5.08 11.99 5.72
C THR A 313 -4.33 12.99 6.60
N GLU A 314 -3.24 13.55 6.10
CA GLU A 314 -2.41 14.51 6.85
C GLU A 314 -2.96 15.93 6.74
N THR A 315 -2.83 16.71 7.83
CA THR A 315 -3.27 18.11 7.90
C THR A 315 -2.41 19.06 7.05
N ALA A 316 -1.23 18.61 6.61
CA ALA A 316 -0.39 19.39 5.68
C ALA A 316 -1.07 19.70 4.33
N SER A 317 -2.17 19.02 3.99
CA SER A 317 -2.98 19.28 2.81
C SER A 317 -3.88 20.51 2.90
N ASP A 318 -4.14 21.01 4.09
CA ASP A 318 -5.17 22.03 4.32
C ASP A 318 -4.98 23.28 3.47
N LEU A 319 -3.76 23.85 3.50
CA LEU A 319 -3.46 25.08 2.77
C LEU A 319 -3.60 24.86 1.25
N ALA A 320 -3.18 23.70 0.74
CA ALA A 320 -3.31 23.39 -0.68
C ALA A 320 -4.78 23.27 -1.11
N VAL A 321 -5.61 22.64 -0.29
CA VAL A 321 -7.06 22.52 -0.53
C VAL A 321 -7.73 23.89 -0.53
N LEU A 322 -7.42 24.74 0.45
CA LEU A 322 -7.97 26.09 0.51
C LEU A 322 -7.55 26.94 -0.70
N LEU A 323 -6.28 26.90 -1.08
CA LEU A 323 -5.79 27.64 -2.24
C LEU A 323 -6.39 27.14 -3.56
N ALA A 324 -6.60 25.83 -3.70
CA ALA A 324 -7.30 25.27 -4.86
C ALA A 324 -8.75 25.79 -4.93
N CYS A 325 -9.47 25.77 -3.80
CA CYS A 325 -10.84 26.29 -3.72
C CYS A 325 -10.91 27.81 -4.05
N VAL A 326 -10.01 28.62 -3.50
CA VAL A 326 -9.96 30.07 -3.77
C VAL A 326 -9.59 30.35 -5.22
N SER A 327 -8.61 29.62 -5.76
CA SER A 327 -8.19 29.72 -7.17
C SER A 327 -9.37 29.43 -8.11
N SER A 328 -10.14 28.38 -7.83
CA SER A 328 -11.34 28.03 -8.60
C SER A 328 -12.43 29.10 -8.47
N LEU A 329 -12.75 29.53 -7.22
CA LEU A 329 -13.78 30.53 -6.95
C LEU A 329 -13.50 31.86 -7.64
N LYS A 330 -12.23 32.29 -7.68
CA LYS A 330 -11.80 33.54 -8.33
C LYS A 330 -11.47 33.36 -9.81
N ASN A 331 -11.51 32.15 -10.32
CA ASN A 331 -11.05 31.81 -11.69
C ASN A 331 -9.65 32.37 -11.99
N GLN A 332 -8.73 32.24 -11.01
CA GLN A 332 -7.35 32.73 -11.11
C GLN A 332 -6.38 31.58 -10.88
N PRO A 333 -5.62 31.18 -11.91
CA PRO A 333 -4.59 30.16 -11.76
C PRO A 333 -3.51 30.56 -10.76
N LEU A 334 -2.96 29.60 -10.05
CA LEU A 334 -1.79 29.79 -9.21
C LEU A 334 -0.50 29.57 -10.03
N PRO A 335 0.65 30.11 -9.57
CA PRO A 335 1.91 29.94 -10.28
C PRO A 335 2.24 28.46 -10.51
N HIS A 336 2.60 28.11 -11.74
CA HIS A 336 2.88 26.73 -12.15
C HIS A 336 4.09 26.09 -11.44
N ASP A 337 5.01 26.93 -10.96
CA ASP A 337 6.22 26.53 -10.23
C ASP A 337 6.10 26.64 -8.71
N MET A 338 4.86 26.70 -8.20
CA MET A 338 4.55 26.73 -6.79
C MET A 338 4.08 25.36 -6.28
N ALA A 339 4.66 24.89 -5.19
CA ALA A 339 4.17 23.78 -4.41
C ALA A 339 3.77 24.24 -3.01
N VAL A 340 2.74 23.62 -2.42
CA VAL A 340 2.13 24.14 -1.18
C VAL A 340 2.00 23.02 -0.16
N PHE A 341 2.21 23.35 1.10
CA PHE A 341 1.81 22.53 2.25
C PHE A 341 1.67 23.39 3.50
N GLY A 342 0.78 23.00 4.39
CA GLY A 342 0.56 23.71 5.66
C GLY A 342 -0.72 23.23 6.32
N GLU A 343 -0.72 23.15 7.64
CA GLU A 343 -1.91 22.93 8.44
C GLU A 343 -2.60 24.26 8.70
N VAL A 344 -3.93 24.28 8.69
CA VAL A 344 -4.72 25.49 8.99
C VAL A 344 -5.49 25.29 10.29
N GLY A 345 -5.21 26.16 11.27
CA GLY A 345 -5.89 26.17 12.55
C GLY A 345 -7.26 26.86 12.51
N LEU A 346 -8.08 26.66 13.53
CA LEU A 346 -9.44 27.21 13.62
C LEU A 346 -9.51 28.74 13.60
N SER A 347 -8.44 29.42 14.03
CA SER A 347 -8.31 30.87 13.96
C SER A 347 -7.79 31.39 12.62
N GLY A 348 -7.64 30.50 11.62
CA GLY A 348 -7.11 30.86 10.30
C GLY A 348 -5.58 30.93 10.23
N GLU A 349 -4.88 30.64 11.32
CA GLU A 349 -3.42 30.60 11.35
C GLU A 349 -2.85 29.41 10.58
N ILE A 350 -1.74 29.64 9.87
CA ILE A 350 -1.00 28.57 9.21
C ILE A 350 0.02 28.02 10.20
N ARG A 351 -0.03 26.72 10.42
CA ARG A 351 0.85 25.98 11.32
C ARG A 351 1.93 25.24 10.57
N SER A 352 3.08 25.13 11.21
CA SER A 352 4.18 24.29 10.71
C SER A 352 3.78 22.82 10.71
N VAL A 353 4.22 22.11 9.68
CA VAL A 353 3.99 20.67 9.54
C VAL A 353 5.28 19.88 9.74
N PRO A 354 5.20 18.61 10.15
CA PRO A 354 6.37 17.77 10.30
C PRO A 354 7.19 17.65 9.01
N ASN A 355 8.52 17.60 9.16
CA ASN A 355 9.46 17.37 8.06
C ASN A 355 9.39 18.38 6.91
N ALA A 356 9.13 19.65 7.22
CA ALA A 356 9.04 20.72 6.22
C ALA A 356 10.28 20.80 5.31
N GLN A 357 11.48 20.63 5.85
CA GLN A 357 12.73 20.64 5.08
C GLN A 357 12.80 19.53 4.02
N GLU A 358 12.31 18.33 4.33
CA GLU A 358 12.28 17.22 3.38
C GLU A 358 11.26 17.49 2.27
N ARG A 359 10.11 18.11 2.61
CA ARG A 359 9.09 18.52 1.64
C ARG A 359 9.64 19.58 0.68
N ILE A 360 10.34 20.58 1.19
CA ILE A 360 11.00 21.62 0.37
C ILE A 360 12.01 20.99 -0.59
N LYS A 361 12.87 20.10 -0.09
CA LYS A 361 13.86 19.41 -0.93
C LYS A 361 13.21 18.61 -2.04
N GLU A 362 12.10 17.91 -1.77
CA GLU A 362 11.38 17.15 -2.79
C GLU A 362 10.74 18.08 -3.83
N ALA A 363 10.14 19.21 -3.42
CA ALA A 363 9.65 20.23 -4.35
C ALA A 363 10.78 20.77 -5.23
N GLN A 364 11.90 21.17 -4.66
CA GLN A 364 13.06 21.67 -5.41
C GLN A 364 13.61 20.66 -6.42
N LYS A 365 13.76 19.37 -5.98
CA LYS A 365 14.20 18.27 -6.84
C LYS A 365 13.31 18.11 -8.06
N ASN A 366 12.02 18.38 -7.92
CA ASN A 366 11.04 18.32 -8.99
C ASN A 366 10.86 19.67 -9.73
N GLY A 367 11.71 20.68 -9.47
CA GLY A 367 11.80 21.94 -10.21
C GLY A 367 10.80 23.00 -9.78
N PHE A 368 10.17 22.89 -8.62
CA PHE A 368 9.38 23.96 -8.03
C PHE A 368 10.29 25.04 -7.44
N LYS A 369 9.96 26.33 -7.67
CA LYS A 369 10.77 27.46 -7.23
C LYS A 369 10.19 28.12 -5.99
N THR A 370 8.87 28.00 -5.81
CA THR A 370 8.13 28.56 -4.68
C THR A 370 7.52 27.45 -3.85
N VAL A 371 7.69 27.52 -2.54
CA VAL A 371 7.10 26.56 -1.60
C VAL A 371 6.50 27.32 -0.43
#